data_d4ada0781c651d80952b616c26e3d90a
#
_entry.id   d4ada0781c651d80952b616c26e3d90a
#
_cell.length_a   1.000
_cell.length_b   1.000
_cell.length_c   1.000
_cell.angle_alpha   90.00
_cell.angle_beta   90.00
_cell.angle_gamma   90.00
#
_symmetry.space_group_name_H-M   'P 1'
#
loop_
_entity.id
_entity.type
_entity.pdbx_description
1 polymer ?
#
loop_
_entity_poly.entity_id
_entity_poly.type
_entity_poly.pdbx_seq_one_letter_code
_entity_poly.pdbx_strand_id
1 'polypeptide(L)'
;MNRSLYFLLIIIFLSGCSLGENPKLWPTSKKINQDININKEKKTQEIFSKENIINEEFNANLKIKINDNFDTKDSAYINSNNNGRVNFNGELERVSRYKFSKIKNFYQYEPEITFDNKDIIFSENKGSILRFNENSKLMWKKNYYSKTEKKLNPILQLANNGRFLIVTDNIAKLYMLDVLTGDLIWSKNNLAPFNSQIKIYKDKFLTVDFSNTLRCFSIKNGNELWNIKTQSSLIRSQKKLSLVIVKDKVFFNNSIGDITAVDLNNGELLWQLPTQSSLIYDSAFSLETSDLITDNKTLFFSNNKNQFFSIDIDTGSFNWETTINSSLRPTLVENIIFTVSSEGYLFLVDKNKGNIIRTTFLFDKFKEKKRKSLKPTGFTLGSEKIYLSTSSG
;
A
#
# COMPACT_ATOMS: atom_id res chain seq x y z
N MET A 1 -53.96 9.03 -34.35
CA MET A 1 -52.64 8.84 -34.97
C MET A 1 -52.36 7.35 -34.96
N ASN A 2 -52.35 6.73 -36.17
CA ASN A 2 -52.53 5.28 -36.36
C ASN A 2 -51.33 4.46 -35.85
N ARG A 3 -51.60 3.42 -35.08
CA ARG A 3 -50.60 2.41 -34.63
C ARG A 3 -49.75 1.79 -35.76
N SER A 4 -50.29 1.81 -37.02
CA SER A 4 -49.64 1.36 -38.25
C SER A 4 -48.47 2.24 -38.66
N LEU A 5 -48.48 3.54 -38.29
CA LEU A 5 -47.40 4.49 -38.65
C LEU A 5 -46.16 4.28 -37.75
N TYR A 6 -46.34 3.86 -36.50
CA TYR A 6 -45.25 3.51 -35.60
C TYR A 6 -44.51 2.23 -36.02
N PHE A 7 -45.24 1.25 -36.55
CA PHE A 7 -44.62 0.02 -37.10
C PHE A 7 -43.80 0.28 -38.33
N LEU A 8 -44.27 1.21 -39.18
CA LEU A 8 -43.51 1.60 -40.41
C LEU A 8 -42.24 2.34 -40.06
N LEU A 9 -42.23 3.23 -39.07
CA LEU A 9 -41.06 3.95 -38.58
C LEU A 9 -40.02 3.02 -37.93
N ILE A 10 -40.42 1.98 -37.20
CA ILE A 10 -39.51 1.00 -36.60
C ILE A 10 -38.84 0.13 -37.68
N ILE A 11 -39.56 -0.21 -38.77
CA ILE A 11 -38.98 -1.00 -39.88
C ILE A 11 -37.93 -0.21 -40.65
N ILE A 12 -38.07 1.12 -40.74
CA ILE A 12 -37.07 1.98 -41.42
C ILE A 12 -35.77 2.09 -40.60
N PHE A 13 -35.84 1.98 -39.25
CA PHE A 13 -34.65 2.00 -38.43
C PHE A 13 -33.91 0.65 -38.35
N LEU A 14 -34.53 -0.46 -38.73
CA LEU A 14 -33.92 -1.79 -38.71
C LEU A 14 -33.32 -2.24 -40.06
N SER A 15 -33.50 -1.48 -41.15
CA SER A 15 -32.94 -1.79 -42.47
C SER A 15 -31.59 -1.13 -42.76
N GLY A 16 -30.91 -0.61 -41.76
CA GLY A 16 -29.60 0.06 -41.88
C GLY A 16 -28.40 -0.85 -41.71
N CYS A 17 -28.49 -2.15 -42.05
CA CYS A 17 -27.30 -2.99 -42.09
C CYS A 17 -27.19 -3.74 -43.40
N SER A 18 -26.08 -3.47 -44.07
CA SER A 18 -25.42 -4.32 -45.08
C SER A 18 -25.98 -4.31 -46.49
N LEU A 19 -25.23 -3.68 -47.35
CA LEU A 19 -24.69 -4.24 -48.58
C LEU A 19 -23.97 -3.14 -49.36
N GLY A 20 -22.71 -3.34 -49.62
CA GLY A 20 -22.00 -2.60 -50.66
C GLY A 20 -20.86 -1.71 -50.16
N GLU A 21 -19.70 -2.14 -50.54
CA GLU A 21 -18.46 -1.40 -50.83
C GLU A 21 -18.18 -0.08 -50.09
N ASN A 22 -17.10 -0.10 -49.33
CA ASN A 22 -16.53 1.01 -48.56
C ASN A 22 -16.58 2.36 -49.31
N PRO A 23 -17.28 3.37 -48.81
CA PRO A 23 -17.04 4.73 -49.27
C PRO A 23 -15.69 5.19 -48.69
N LYS A 24 -14.72 5.40 -49.57
CA LYS A 24 -13.42 6.01 -49.25
C LYS A 24 -13.65 7.44 -48.76
N LEU A 25 -13.61 7.67 -47.47
CA LEU A 25 -13.77 8.99 -46.83
C LEU A 25 -12.46 9.81 -46.75
N TRP A 26 -11.38 9.35 -47.42
CA TRP A 26 -10.12 10.09 -47.49
C TRP A 26 -9.66 10.21 -48.94
N PRO A 27 -9.20 11.40 -49.39
CA PRO A 27 -8.67 11.57 -50.74
C PRO A 27 -7.38 10.77 -50.89
N THR A 28 -7.36 9.90 -51.89
CA THR A 28 -6.19 9.13 -52.30
C THR A 28 -5.11 10.07 -52.81
N SER A 29 -4.00 10.19 -52.12
CA SER A 29 -2.77 10.77 -52.63
C SER A 29 -2.21 9.87 -53.76
N LYS A 30 -1.85 10.51 -54.91
CA LYS A 30 -1.28 9.88 -56.09
C LYS A 30 -0.07 9.01 -55.75
N LYS A 31 -0.07 7.79 -56.28
CA LYS A 31 1.12 6.92 -56.30
C LYS A 31 2.23 7.59 -57.09
N ILE A 32 3.32 7.90 -56.42
CA ILE A 32 4.61 8.13 -57.07
C ILE A 32 5.36 6.80 -56.93
N ASN A 33 5.52 6.12 -58.07
CA ASN A 33 6.43 4.98 -58.18
C ASN A 33 7.86 5.51 -58.09
N GLN A 34 8.56 5.18 -57.05
CA GLN A 34 10.02 5.12 -57.03
C GLN A 34 10.42 3.81 -56.37
N ASP A 35 10.99 2.95 -57.21
CA ASP A 35 11.66 1.74 -56.80
C ASP A 35 12.87 2.11 -55.95
N ILE A 36 12.77 1.83 -54.66
CA ILE A 36 13.96 1.78 -53.80
C ILE A 36 13.89 0.47 -53.01
N ASN A 37 14.71 -0.49 -53.45
CA ASN A 37 15.07 -1.66 -52.72
C ASN A 37 15.70 -1.25 -51.38
N ILE A 38 14.98 -1.40 -50.28
CA ILE A 38 15.54 -1.38 -48.96
C ILE A 38 15.02 -2.58 -48.20
N ASN A 39 15.78 -3.66 -48.27
CA ASN A 39 15.79 -4.69 -47.23
C ASN A 39 16.28 -4.03 -45.91
N LYS A 40 15.37 -3.53 -45.11
CA LYS A 40 15.59 -3.22 -43.72
C LYS A 40 14.43 -3.80 -42.96
N GLU A 41 14.68 -4.91 -42.24
CA GLU A 41 13.88 -5.31 -41.13
C GLU A 41 13.64 -4.08 -40.25
N LYS A 42 12.43 -3.55 -40.26
CA LYS A 42 11.98 -2.58 -39.28
C LYS A 42 11.82 -3.40 -37.97
N LYS A 43 12.89 -3.45 -37.17
CA LYS A 43 12.73 -3.59 -35.73
C LYS A 43 11.84 -2.42 -35.31
N THR A 44 10.60 -2.69 -34.98
CA THR A 44 9.78 -1.82 -34.17
C THR A 44 10.58 -1.61 -32.88
N GLN A 45 11.21 -0.45 -32.75
CA GLN A 45 11.73 -0.03 -31.45
C GLN A 45 10.50 0.09 -30.56
N GLU A 46 10.42 -0.77 -29.54
CA GLU A 46 9.53 -0.55 -28.42
C GLU A 46 9.84 0.84 -27.86
N ILE A 47 8.93 1.78 -28.05
CA ILE A 47 9.04 3.16 -27.54
C ILE A 47 8.99 3.17 -25.99
N PHE A 48 8.65 2.06 -25.38
CA PHE A 48 8.77 1.79 -23.98
C PHE A 48 9.85 0.73 -23.74
N SER A 49 11.11 1.13 -23.85
CA SER A 49 12.13 0.38 -23.15
C SER A 49 11.79 0.49 -21.67
N LYS A 50 11.26 -0.58 -21.07
CA LYS A 50 11.44 -0.79 -19.64
C LYS A 50 12.95 -0.68 -19.45
N GLU A 51 13.42 0.43 -18.93
CA GLU A 51 14.74 0.44 -18.32
C GLU A 51 14.67 -0.60 -17.21
N ASN A 52 15.13 -1.80 -17.52
CA ASN A 52 15.43 -2.79 -16.52
C ASN A 52 16.62 -2.21 -15.75
N ILE A 53 16.32 -1.48 -14.69
CA ILE A 53 17.35 -1.10 -13.73
C ILE A 53 17.81 -2.41 -13.14
N ILE A 54 18.93 -2.90 -13.64
CA ILE A 54 19.61 -4.05 -13.07
C ILE A 54 20.21 -3.51 -11.79
N ASN A 55 19.60 -3.86 -10.67
CA ASN A 55 20.19 -3.61 -9.37
C ASN A 55 21.47 -4.45 -9.31
N GLU A 56 22.61 -3.78 -9.22
CA GLU A 56 23.91 -4.43 -9.07
C GLU A 56 24.35 -4.39 -7.62
N GLU A 57 25.19 -5.36 -7.23
CA GLU A 57 25.83 -5.30 -5.92
C GLU A 57 26.81 -4.14 -5.88
N PHE A 58 26.75 -3.37 -4.79
CA PHE A 58 27.63 -2.24 -4.55
C PHE A 58 28.09 -2.25 -3.09
N ASN A 59 29.39 -2.15 -2.86
CA ASN A 59 29.99 -2.17 -1.53
C ASN A 59 29.49 -3.32 -0.64
N ALA A 60 29.20 -4.50 -1.19
CA ALA A 60 28.57 -5.62 -0.48
C ALA A 60 29.35 -6.06 0.76
N ASN A 61 30.67 -5.86 0.78
CA ASN A 61 31.56 -6.21 1.89
C ASN A 61 31.70 -5.09 2.94
N LEU A 62 31.11 -3.91 2.72
CA LEU A 62 31.18 -2.80 3.67
C LEU A 62 30.46 -3.19 4.96
N LYS A 63 31.20 -3.19 6.08
CA LYS A 63 30.59 -3.42 7.42
C LYS A 63 30.08 -2.11 7.98
N ILE A 64 28.80 -2.08 8.30
CA ILE A 64 28.16 -0.94 8.92
C ILE A 64 27.85 -1.31 10.38
N LYS A 65 28.28 -0.47 11.30
CA LYS A 65 27.91 -0.58 12.72
C LYS A 65 26.71 0.31 12.96
N ILE A 66 25.68 -0.24 13.55
CA ILE A 66 24.47 0.45 14.01
C ILE A 66 24.50 0.44 15.53
N ASN A 67 24.11 1.54 16.13
CA ASN A 67 23.99 1.60 17.58
C ASN A 67 22.85 0.68 18.07
N ASP A 68 23.16 -0.16 19.05
CA ASP A 68 22.20 -1.13 19.60
C ASP A 68 21.25 -0.53 20.65
N ASN A 69 21.41 0.75 21.01
CA ASN A 69 20.47 1.44 21.88
C ASN A 69 19.13 1.58 21.19
N PHE A 70 18.24 0.65 21.45
CA PHE A 70 16.94 0.50 20.84
C PHE A 70 15.84 0.61 21.90
N ASP A 71 14.92 1.56 21.72
CA ASP A 71 13.71 1.59 22.53
C ASP A 71 12.69 0.58 21.96
N THR A 72 12.39 -0.47 22.74
CA THR A 72 11.42 -1.52 22.37
C THR A 72 10.00 -1.00 22.16
N LYS A 73 9.72 0.25 22.56
CA LYS A 73 8.43 0.90 22.30
C LYS A 73 8.25 1.36 20.84
N ASP A 74 9.31 1.38 20.05
CA ASP A 74 9.29 1.80 18.66
C ASP A 74 8.94 0.69 17.67
N SER A 75 8.10 -0.26 18.07
CA SER A 75 7.53 -1.22 17.14
C SER A 75 6.71 -0.49 16.06
N ALA A 76 7.02 -0.72 14.79
CA ALA A 76 6.33 -0.09 13.66
C ALA A 76 4.81 -0.33 13.62
N TYR A 77 4.33 -1.32 14.35
CA TYR A 77 2.90 -1.65 14.45
C TYR A 77 2.13 -0.76 15.42
N ILE A 78 2.83 -0.10 16.35
CA ILE A 78 2.20 0.65 17.45
C ILE A 78 2.43 2.15 17.28
N ASN A 79 3.54 2.56 16.66
CA ASN A 79 3.93 3.95 16.60
C ASN A 79 3.22 4.76 15.49
N SER A 80 3.18 6.05 15.67
CA SER A 80 2.55 6.99 14.73
C SER A 80 3.36 7.24 13.46
N ASN A 81 4.66 6.95 13.48
CA ASN A 81 5.62 7.28 12.41
C ASN A 81 5.98 6.12 11.48
N ASN A 82 5.41 4.94 11.69
CA ASN A 82 5.64 3.70 10.93
C ASN A 82 7.09 3.21 10.91
N ASN A 83 7.98 3.82 11.65
CA ASN A 83 9.39 3.44 11.70
C ASN A 83 9.66 2.57 12.92
N GLY A 84 10.30 1.43 12.74
CA GLY A 84 10.63 0.57 13.85
C GLY A 84 11.37 -0.70 13.44
N ARG A 85 12.08 -1.24 14.41
CA ARG A 85 12.83 -2.49 14.32
C ARG A 85 12.53 -3.35 15.55
N VAL A 86 13.03 -4.57 15.58
CA VAL A 86 12.84 -5.48 16.72
C VAL A 86 14.16 -5.70 17.46
N ASN A 87 14.12 -5.74 18.79
CA ASN A 87 15.29 -6.11 19.60
C ASN A 87 15.41 -7.64 19.65
N PHE A 88 15.90 -8.20 18.55
CA PHE A 88 16.07 -9.65 18.38
C PHE A 88 17.25 -9.94 17.46
N ASN A 89 18.09 -10.93 17.78
CA ASN A 89 19.20 -11.40 16.95
C ASN A 89 19.28 -12.93 16.82
N GLY A 90 18.27 -13.63 17.35
CA GLY A 90 18.20 -15.09 17.33
C GLY A 90 17.89 -15.69 15.96
N GLU A 91 17.87 -17.00 15.88
CA GLU A 91 17.34 -17.73 14.73
C GLU A 91 15.81 -17.80 14.81
N LEU A 92 15.16 -17.90 13.64
CA LEU A 92 13.71 -18.05 13.57
C LEU A 92 13.32 -19.49 13.87
N GLU A 93 12.63 -19.68 14.98
CA GLU A 93 12.10 -20.95 15.40
C GLU A 93 10.57 -20.91 15.48
N ARG A 94 9.93 -22.07 15.28
CA ARG A 94 8.49 -22.18 15.44
C ARG A 94 8.14 -22.32 16.91
N VAL A 95 7.75 -21.21 17.54
CA VAL A 95 7.33 -21.21 18.96
C VAL A 95 5.82 -21.36 19.16
N SER A 96 5.01 -21.07 18.13
CA SER A 96 3.55 -21.06 18.24
C SER A 96 2.87 -21.60 16.98
N ARG A 97 1.66 -22.15 17.14
CA ARG A 97 0.79 -22.56 16.05
C ARG A 97 -0.66 -22.19 16.33
N TYR A 98 -1.22 -21.34 15.49
CA TYR A 98 -2.59 -20.87 15.61
C TYR A 98 -3.52 -21.63 14.67
N LYS A 99 -4.75 -21.94 15.12
CA LYS A 99 -5.79 -22.56 14.30
C LYS A 99 -6.83 -21.51 13.92
N PHE A 100 -7.03 -21.30 12.63
CA PHE A 100 -8.02 -20.38 12.06
C PHE A 100 -8.51 -20.87 10.69
N SER A 101 -9.58 -20.26 10.17
CA SER A 101 -10.12 -20.59 8.86
C SER A 101 -9.19 -20.10 7.74
N LYS A 102 -9.22 -20.81 6.59
CA LYS A 102 -8.42 -20.40 5.43
C LYS A 102 -8.76 -18.97 4.97
N ILE A 103 -7.75 -18.12 4.83
CA ILE A 103 -7.88 -16.79 4.24
C ILE A 103 -7.86 -16.95 2.71
N LYS A 104 -8.97 -16.62 2.03
CA LYS A 104 -9.12 -16.87 0.59
C LYS A 104 -8.40 -15.86 -0.29
N ASN A 105 -8.35 -14.60 0.13
CA ASN A 105 -7.84 -13.48 -0.69
C ASN A 105 -6.44 -13.04 -0.24
N PHE A 106 -5.62 -13.99 0.22
CA PHE A 106 -4.29 -13.71 0.75
C PHE A 106 -3.37 -12.94 -0.23
N TYR A 107 -3.48 -13.23 -1.52
CA TYR A 107 -2.63 -12.61 -2.55
C TYR A 107 -2.98 -11.15 -2.88
N GLN A 108 -4.19 -10.72 -2.56
CA GLN A 108 -4.67 -9.35 -2.83
C GLN A 108 -4.51 -8.44 -1.61
N TYR A 109 -4.54 -9.03 -0.40
CA TYR A 109 -4.58 -8.27 0.84
C TYR A 109 -3.77 -8.99 1.91
N GLU A 110 -2.77 -8.32 2.43
CA GLU A 110 -2.07 -8.80 3.63
C GLU A 110 -3.03 -8.73 4.82
N PRO A 111 -3.26 -9.83 5.54
CA PRO A 111 -4.06 -9.82 6.74
C PRO A 111 -3.44 -8.89 7.78
N GLU A 112 -4.22 -7.98 8.31
CA GLU A 112 -3.75 -7.13 9.40
C GLU A 112 -3.55 -7.97 10.66
N ILE A 113 -2.39 -7.81 11.28
CA ILE A 113 -2.03 -8.41 12.56
C ILE A 113 -1.71 -7.29 13.52
N THR A 114 -2.29 -7.33 14.70
CA THR A 114 -1.93 -6.40 15.79
C THR A 114 -1.64 -7.17 17.06
N PHE A 115 -0.89 -6.57 17.95
CA PHE A 115 -0.45 -7.19 19.20
C PHE A 115 -0.97 -6.39 20.38
N ASP A 116 -1.38 -7.11 21.43
CA ASP A 116 -1.66 -6.55 22.74
C ASP A 116 -0.76 -7.26 23.76
N ASN A 117 0.31 -6.59 24.20
CA ASN A 117 1.42 -7.20 24.88
C ASN A 117 2.01 -8.38 24.07
N LYS A 118 1.87 -9.61 24.56
CA LYS A 118 2.31 -10.84 23.87
C LYS A 118 1.19 -11.57 23.12
N ASP A 119 -0.03 -11.10 23.25
CA ASP A 119 -1.18 -11.66 22.56
C ASP A 119 -1.21 -11.18 21.12
N ILE A 120 -1.65 -12.05 20.22
CA ILE A 120 -1.82 -11.76 18.79
C ILE A 120 -3.31 -11.64 18.45
N ILE A 121 -3.66 -10.59 17.72
CA ILE A 121 -5.01 -10.32 17.24
C ILE A 121 -4.97 -10.19 15.72
N PHE A 122 -5.80 -10.95 15.04
CA PHE A 122 -5.91 -10.90 13.59
C PHE A 122 -7.31 -11.28 13.11
N SER A 123 -7.59 -11.06 11.84
CA SER A 123 -8.86 -11.42 11.22
C SER A 123 -8.73 -12.66 10.33
N GLU A 124 -9.78 -13.46 10.28
CA GLU A 124 -9.92 -14.56 9.34
C GLU A 124 -11.04 -14.30 8.32
N ASN A 125 -11.20 -15.23 7.38
CA ASN A 125 -12.23 -15.16 6.34
C ASN A 125 -13.62 -14.85 6.92
N LYS A 126 -14.43 -14.07 6.18
CA LYS A 126 -15.77 -13.60 6.55
C LYS A 126 -15.80 -12.63 7.74
N GLY A 127 -14.65 -12.00 8.08
CA GLY A 127 -14.59 -10.92 9.05
C GLY A 127 -14.65 -11.35 10.52
N SER A 128 -14.32 -12.61 10.85
CA SER A 128 -14.12 -12.97 12.26
C SER A 128 -12.79 -12.43 12.76
N ILE A 129 -12.76 -11.90 13.97
CA ILE A 129 -11.56 -11.47 14.66
C ILE A 129 -11.25 -12.48 15.78
N LEU A 130 -9.99 -12.82 15.91
CA LEU A 130 -9.49 -13.79 16.89
C LEU A 130 -8.37 -13.17 17.72
N ARG A 131 -8.38 -13.43 19.01
CA ARG A 131 -7.28 -13.15 19.91
C ARG A 131 -6.73 -14.44 20.47
N PHE A 132 -5.44 -14.63 20.36
CA PHE A 132 -4.69 -15.74 20.95
C PHE A 132 -3.64 -15.20 21.92
N ASN A 133 -3.42 -15.91 23.01
CA ASN A 133 -2.32 -15.59 23.90
C ASN A 133 -0.98 -16.16 23.41
N GLU A 134 0.11 -15.84 24.11
CA GLU A 134 1.46 -16.32 23.81
C GLU A 134 1.59 -17.86 23.72
N ASN A 135 0.73 -18.60 24.43
CA ASN A 135 0.69 -20.06 24.42
C ASN A 135 -0.22 -20.63 23.30
N SER A 136 -0.57 -19.85 22.29
CA SER A 136 -1.46 -20.21 21.19
C SER A 136 -2.88 -20.64 21.61
N LYS A 137 -3.32 -20.27 22.82
CA LYS A 137 -4.68 -20.52 23.30
C LYS A 137 -5.61 -19.42 22.81
N LEU A 138 -6.73 -19.82 22.18
CA LEU A 138 -7.76 -18.88 21.76
C LEU A 138 -8.43 -18.25 23.01
N MET A 139 -8.32 -16.93 23.13
CA MET A 139 -8.94 -16.16 24.20
C MET A 139 -10.38 -15.80 23.84
N TRP A 140 -10.58 -15.26 22.65
CA TRP A 140 -11.91 -15.00 22.11
C TRP A 140 -11.92 -15.01 20.59
N LYS A 141 -13.12 -15.26 20.03
CA LYS A 141 -13.43 -15.15 18.61
C LYS A 141 -14.77 -14.46 18.46
N LYS A 142 -14.79 -13.35 17.74
CA LYS A 142 -15.99 -12.52 17.53
C LYS A 142 -16.22 -12.25 16.05
N ASN A 143 -17.49 -12.07 15.68
CA ASN A 143 -17.87 -11.71 14.32
C ASN A 143 -19.12 -10.84 14.36
N TYR A 144 -19.02 -9.61 13.87
CA TYR A 144 -20.07 -8.58 13.92
C TYR A 144 -20.73 -8.32 12.57
N TYR A 145 -20.63 -9.29 11.65
CA TYR A 145 -21.23 -9.24 10.33
C TYR A 145 -22.49 -10.12 10.24
N SER A 146 -23.51 -9.59 9.58
CA SER A 146 -24.71 -10.33 9.20
C SER A 146 -24.38 -11.44 8.19
N LYS A 147 -25.35 -12.34 7.93
CA LYS A 147 -25.18 -13.41 6.92
C LYS A 147 -24.91 -12.85 5.52
N THR A 148 -25.51 -11.72 5.17
CA THR A 148 -25.31 -11.04 3.88
C THR A 148 -23.94 -10.40 3.77
N GLU A 149 -23.52 -9.66 4.78
CA GLU A 149 -22.18 -9.03 4.83
C GLU A 149 -21.05 -10.06 4.76
N LYS A 150 -21.19 -11.20 5.43
CA LYS A 150 -20.19 -12.30 5.36
C LYS A 150 -19.98 -12.85 3.95
N LYS A 151 -20.98 -12.78 3.07
CA LYS A 151 -20.85 -13.20 1.67
C LYS A 151 -19.96 -12.25 0.86
N LEU A 152 -19.82 -10.99 1.28
CA LEU A 152 -18.96 -9.99 0.67
C LEU A 152 -17.47 -10.18 1.03
N ASN A 153 -17.16 -11.13 1.93
CA ASN A 153 -15.80 -11.42 2.42
C ASN A 153 -15.09 -10.16 2.92
N PRO A 154 -15.56 -9.56 4.03
CA PRO A 154 -14.96 -8.34 4.56
C PRO A 154 -13.49 -8.52 4.88
N ILE A 155 -12.69 -7.54 4.46
CA ILE A 155 -11.26 -7.44 4.71
C ILE A 155 -11.07 -6.33 5.72
N LEU A 156 -10.48 -6.68 6.85
CA LEU A 156 -10.42 -5.82 8.01
C LEU A 156 -9.04 -5.18 8.14
N GLN A 157 -9.06 -3.90 8.53
CA GLN A 157 -7.91 -3.18 9.04
C GLN A 157 -8.08 -3.06 10.56
N LEU A 158 -7.01 -3.26 11.30
CA LEU A 158 -7.02 -3.35 12.75
C LEU A 158 -6.01 -2.37 13.35
N ALA A 159 -6.40 -1.65 14.40
CA ALA A 159 -5.47 -0.94 15.25
C ALA A 159 -5.93 -0.99 16.70
N ASN A 160 -5.01 -1.18 17.63
CA ASN A 160 -5.33 -1.18 19.06
C ASN A 160 -4.42 -0.22 19.83
N ASN A 161 -4.88 0.22 20.99
CA ASN A 161 -4.14 1.04 21.94
C ASN A 161 -3.98 0.39 23.32
N GLY A 162 -4.14 -0.93 23.42
CA GLY A 162 -4.10 -1.70 24.66
C GLY A 162 -5.43 -1.76 25.40
N ARG A 163 -6.40 -0.90 25.07
CA ARG A 163 -7.74 -0.89 25.65
C ARG A 163 -8.83 -1.13 24.61
N PHE A 164 -8.73 -0.47 23.48
CA PHE A 164 -9.70 -0.52 22.39
C PHE A 164 -9.07 -1.08 21.14
N LEU A 165 -9.84 -1.88 20.40
CA LEU A 165 -9.54 -2.34 19.06
C LEU A 165 -10.48 -1.63 18.09
N ILE A 166 -9.91 -0.77 17.25
CA ILE A 166 -10.62 -0.11 16.16
C ILE A 166 -10.52 -0.99 14.91
N VAL A 167 -11.64 -1.16 14.24
CA VAL A 167 -11.75 -1.96 13.02
C VAL A 167 -12.43 -1.14 11.94
N THR A 168 -11.85 -1.14 10.75
CA THR A 168 -12.47 -0.63 9.52
C THR A 168 -12.39 -1.69 8.43
N ASP A 169 -13.23 -1.64 7.41
CA ASP A 169 -13.27 -2.67 6.39
C ASP A 169 -13.56 -2.15 4.96
N ASN A 170 -13.44 -3.07 4.02
CA ASN A 170 -13.66 -2.83 2.60
C ASN A 170 -15.17 -2.85 2.19
N ILE A 171 -16.09 -2.95 3.13
CA ILE A 171 -17.54 -2.86 2.90
C ILE A 171 -18.17 -1.65 3.61
N ALA A 172 -17.34 -0.67 3.97
CA ALA A 172 -17.71 0.61 4.58
C ALA A 172 -18.19 0.54 6.03
N LYS A 173 -17.85 -0.51 6.78
CA LYS A 173 -18.17 -0.62 8.20
C LYS A 173 -16.98 -0.23 9.07
N LEU A 174 -17.24 0.46 10.16
CA LEU A 174 -16.25 0.75 11.21
C LEU A 174 -16.88 0.47 12.57
N TYR A 175 -16.08 -0.06 13.49
CA TYR A 175 -16.54 -0.40 14.82
C TYR A 175 -15.40 -0.49 15.82
N MET A 176 -15.74 -0.40 17.09
CA MET A 176 -14.79 -0.50 18.20
C MET A 176 -15.14 -1.65 19.13
N LEU A 177 -14.15 -2.39 19.52
CA LEU A 177 -14.24 -3.49 20.48
C LEU A 177 -13.41 -3.19 21.73
N ASP A 178 -13.82 -3.76 22.85
CA ASP A 178 -12.93 -3.95 24.00
C ASP A 178 -11.86 -4.99 23.62
N VAL A 179 -10.61 -4.66 23.80
CA VAL A 179 -9.50 -5.53 23.37
C VAL A 179 -9.42 -6.83 24.18
N LEU A 180 -9.80 -6.79 25.46
CA LEU A 180 -9.68 -7.94 26.36
C LEU A 180 -10.81 -8.95 26.13
N THR A 181 -12.04 -8.49 25.97
CA THR A 181 -13.24 -9.34 25.86
C THR A 181 -13.69 -9.58 24.44
N GLY A 182 -13.27 -8.71 23.51
CA GLY A 182 -13.74 -8.68 22.14
C GLY A 182 -15.17 -8.14 21.99
N ASP A 183 -15.79 -7.59 23.03
CA ASP A 183 -17.16 -7.13 22.99
C ASP A 183 -17.30 -5.80 22.22
N LEU A 184 -18.41 -5.68 21.49
CA LEU A 184 -18.71 -4.51 20.68
C LEU A 184 -19.09 -3.32 21.56
N ILE A 185 -18.37 -2.20 21.40
CA ILE A 185 -18.66 -0.95 22.09
C ILE A 185 -19.58 -0.08 21.24
N TRP A 186 -19.23 0.12 19.98
CA TRP A 186 -20.06 0.81 18.99
C TRP A 186 -19.76 0.34 17.57
N SER A 187 -20.71 0.52 16.65
CA SER A 187 -20.55 0.25 15.22
C SER A 187 -21.22 1.33 14.39
N LYS A 188 -20.61 1.69 13.27
CA LYS A 188 -21.07 2.70 12.31
C LYS A 188 -20.87 2.20 10.88
N ASN A 189 -21.58 2.81 9.94
CA ASN A 189 -21.33 2.66 8.52
C ASN A 189 -20.81 3.97 7.95
N ASN A 190 -19.83 3.89 7.06
CA ASN A 190 -19.32 5.01 6.28
C ASN A 190 -19.99 5.05 4.91
N LEU A 191 -19.77 6.14 4.16
CA LEU A 191 -20.27 6.28 2.79
C LEU A 191 -19.43 5.48 1.78
N ALA A 192 -18.15 5.29 2.06
CA ALA A 192 -17.21 4.58 1.20
C ALA A 192 -16.42 3.54 1.98
N PRO A 193 -16.02 2.41 1.34
CA PRO A 193 -15.13 1.42 1.92
C PRO A 193 -13.80 2.02 2.37
N PHE A 194 -13.14 1.39 3.35
CA PHE A 194 -11.82 1.81 3.82
C PHE A 194 -10.71 1.01 3.14
N ASN A 195 -9.56 1.65 2.89
CA ASN A 195 -8.38 1.02 2.29
C ASN A 195 -7.07 1.61 2.82
N SER A 196 -6.96 1.82 4.10
CA SER A 196 -5.73 2.36 4.68
C SER A 196 -5.40 1.77 6.03
N GLN A 197 -4.21 2.05 6.50
CA GLN A 197 -3.88 1.93 7.92
C GLN A 197 -4.86 2.74 8.76
N ILE A 198 -5.02 2.32 10.02
CA ILE A 198 -5.70 3.10 11.04
C ILE A 198 -4.63 3.65 11.99
N LYS A 199 -4.68 4.95 12.28
CA LYS A 199 -3.83 5.57 13.30
C LYS A 199 -4.67 6.07 14.45
N ILE A 200 -4.37 5.61 15.64
CA ILE A 200 -5.00 6.07 16.89
C ILE A 200 -4.12 7.16 17.50
N TYR A 201 -4.73 8.30 17.81
CA TYR A 201 -4.05 9.43 18.43
C TYR A 201 -4.93 10.07 19.51
N LYS A 202 -4.55 9.92 20.76
CA LYS A 202 -5.33 10.39 21.93
C LYS A 202 -6.77 9.84 21.89
N ASP A 203 -7.76 10.71 21.76
CA ASP A 203 -9.20 10.42 21.72
C ASP A 203 -9.76 10.27 20.30
N LYS A 204 -8.89 10.26 19.29
CA LYS A 204 -9.24 10.22 17.86
C LYS A 204 -8.60 9.03 17.16
N PHE A 205 -9.18 8.62 16.05
CA PHE A 205 -8.49 7.76 15.09
C PHE A 205 -8.72 8.25 13.67
N LEU A 206 -7.76 7.94 12.80
CA LEU A 206 -7.74 8.39 11.41
C LEU A 206 -7.58 7.21 10.47
N THR A 207 -8.25 7.31 9.32
CA THR A 207 -8.19 6.31 8.25
C THR A 207 -8.60 6.96 6.93
N VAL A 208 -8.18 6.39 5.80
CA VAL A 208 -8.54 6.86 4.45
C VAL A 208 -9.48 5.86 3.80
N ASP A 209 -10.52 6.36 3.13
CA ASP A 209 -11.44 5.55 2.37
C ASP A 209 -11.06 5.44 0.88
N PHE A 210 -11.74 4.55 0.16
CA PHE A 210 -11.54 4.33 -1.28
C PHE A 210 -11.86 5.56 -2.15
N SER A 211 -12.51 6.58 -1.58
CA SER A 211 -12.75 7.85 -2.29
C SER A 211 -11.60 8.84 -2.13
N ASN A 212 -10.45 8.41 -1.59
CA ASN A 212 -9.30 9.23 -1.21
C ASN A 212 -9.67 10.32 -0.19
N THR A 213 -10.59 10.01 0.72
CA THR A 213 -10.99 10.91 1.80
C THR A 213 -10.33 10.44 3.09
N LEU A 214 -9.45 11.27 3.64
CA LEU A 214 -8.95 11.12 5.01
C LEU A 214 -10.07 11.52 5.97
N ARG A 215 -10.37 10.67 6.93
CA ARG A 215 -11.41 10.88 7.94
C ARG A 215 -10.84 10.77 9.33
N CYS A 216 -11.26 11.67 10.19
CA CYS A 216 -10.96 11.67 11.61
C CYS A 216 -12.23 11.39 12.40
N PHE A 217 -12.17 10.40 13.28
CA PHE A 217 -13.31 9.97 14.10
C PHE A 217 -12.98 10.07 15.57
N SER A 218 -14.00 10.32 16.39
CA SER A 218 -13.90 10.20 17.84
C SER A 218 -13.87 8.72 18.27
N ILE A 219 -12.92 8.33 19.11
CA ILE A 219 -12.88 7.01 19.73
C ILE A 219 -14.13 6.77 20.57
N LYS A 220 -14.62 7.79 21.30
CA LYS A 220 -15.70 7.67 22.26
C LYS A 220 -16.99 7.08 21.65
N ASN A 221 -17.34 7.49 20.43
CA ASN A 221 -18.64 7.17 19.83
C ASN A 221 -18.59 6.91 18.31
N GLY A 222 -17.42 6.95 17.70
CA GLY A 222 -17.27 6.73 16.26
C GLY A 222 -17.86 7.84 15.37
N ASN A 223 -18.18 9.02 15.93
CA ASN A 223 -18.64 10.13 15.12
C ASN A 223 -17.47 10.76 14.36
N GLU A 224 -17.71 11.10 13.09
CA GLU A 224 -16.77 11.85 12.29
C GLU A 224 -16.62 13.26 12.87
N LEU A 225 -15.37 13.68 13.06
CA LEU A 225 -15.02 15.02 13.57
C LEU A 225 -14.73 15.98 12.42
N TRP A 226 -13.99 15.49 11.43
CA TRP A 226 -13.68 16.20 10.19
C TRP A 226 -13.24 15.20 9.10
N ASN A 227 -13.25 15.65 7.86
CA ASN A 227 -12.70 14.91 6.75
C ASN A 227 -12.12 15.86 5.69
N ILE A 228 -11.20 15.33 4.88
CA ILE A 228 -10.66 16.02 3.71
C ILE A 228 -10.57 15.03 2.55
N LYS A 229 -11.15 15.43 1.42
CA LYS A 229 -11.10 14.66 0.18
C LYS A 229 -9.97 15.16 -0.71
N THR A 230 -9.10 14.26 -1.15
CA THR A 230 -8.05 14.57 -2.12
C THR A 230 -8.45 14.16 -3.53
N GLN A 231 -7.61 14.50 -4.51
CA GLN A 231 -7.83 14.12 -5.89
C GLN A 231 -7.96 12.60 -6.04
N SER A 232 -8.86 12.16 -6.90
CA SER A 232 -9.05 10.75 -7.22
C SER A 232 -9.12 10.56 -8.73
N SER A 233 -8.66 9.39 -9.19
CA SER A 233 -8.82 8.92 -10.57
C SER A 233 -9.84 7.78 -10.63
N LEU A 234 -10.36 7.49 -11.82
CA LEU A 234 -11.17 6.30 -12.08
C LEU A 234 -10.31 5.03 -11.88
N ILE A 235 -9.04 5.10 -12.26
CA ILE A 235 -8.06 4.03 -12.06
C ILE A 235 -7.30 4.32 -10.76
N ARG A 236 -7.28 3.34 -9.86
CA ARG A 236 -6.74 3.49 -8.49
C ARG A 236 -5.88 2.32 -8.11
N SER A 237 -4.82 2.58 -7.36
CA SER A 237 -4.06 1.54 -6.69
C SER A 237 -4.94 0.75 -5.71
N GLN A 238 -4.74 -0.56 -5.68
CA GLN A 238 -5.37 -1.46 -4.70
C GLN A 238 -4.50 -1.64 -3.44
N LYS A 239 -3.31 -1.10 -3.43
CA LYS A 239 -2.42 -1.14 -2.26
C LYS A 239 -3.06 -0.41 -1.08
N LYS A 240 -2.91 -0.99 0.11
CA LYS A 240 -3.31 -0.34 1.36
C LYS A 240 -2.57 0.99 1.53
N LEU A 241 -3.31 2.06 1.75
CA LEU A 241 -2.76 3.41 1.93
C LEU A 241 -2.12 3.55 3.31
N SER A 242 -1.06 4.32 3.37
CA SER A 242 -0.28 4.55 4.57
C SER A 242 -0.57 5.91 5.19
N LEU A 243 -0.53 5.96 6.52
CA LEU A 243 -0.64 7.19 7.31
C LEU A 243 0.49 7.27 8.32
N VAL A 244 0.98 8.48 8.56
CA VAL A 244 1.84 8.80 9.70
C VAL A 244 1.36 10.07 10.39
N ILE A 245 1.62 10.17 11.71
CA ILE A 245 1.27 11.33 12.53
C ILE A 245 2.55 11.87 13.15
N VAL A 246 2.80 13.16 12.97
CA VAL A 246 3.90 13.88 13.58
C VAL A 246 3.36 15.12 14.27
N LYS A 247 3.41 15.15 15.61
CA LYS A 247 2.86 16.23 16.42
C LYS A 247 1.38 16.48 16.11
N ASP A 248 1.07 17.57 15.46
CA ASP A 248 -0.25 18.06 15.08
C ASP A 248 -0.55 17.92 13.58
N LYS A 249 0.29 17.16 12.85
CA LYS A 249 0.15 16.93 11.40
C LYS A 249 -0.07 15.46 11.09
N VAL A 250 -0.90 15.21 10.10
CA VAL A 250 -1.14 13.89 9.51
C VAL A 250 -0.64 13.90 8.07
N PHE A 251 0.10 12.88 7.70
CA PHE A 251 0.57 12.67 6.34
C PHE A 251 0.01 11.34 5.84
N PHE A 252 -0.49 11.34 4.62
CA PHE A 252 -0.99 10.12 4.00
C PHE A 252 -0.77 10.14 2.49
N ASN A 253 -0.64 8.96 1.91
CA ASN A 253 -0.68 8.80 0.47
C ASN A 253 -2.11 8.48 0.00
N ASN A 254 -2.44 8.92 -1.20
CA ASN A 254 -3.70 8.55 -1.84
C ASN A 254 -3.52 7.44 -2.89
N SER A 255 -4.60 6.98 -3.50
CA SER A 255 -4.60 5.86 -4.45
C SER A 255 -3.94 6.16 -5.81
N ILE A 256 -3.54 7.39 -6.07
CA ILE A 256 -2.76 7.79 -7.24
C ILE A 256 -1.30 8.12 -6.90
N GLY A 257 -0.91 7.95 -5.63
CA GLY A 257 0.47 8.10 -5.17
C GLY A 257 0.81 9.46 -4.58
N ASP A 258 -0.08 10.45 -4.62
CA ASP A 258 0.19 11.78 -4.05
C ASP A 258 0.30 11.70 -2.53
N ILE A 259 1.16 12.54 -1.98
CA ILE A 259 1.30 12.73 -0.54
C ILE A 259 0.58 14.00 -0.11
N THR A 260 -0.18 13.91 0.96
CA THR A 260 -0.95 15.04 1.51
C THR A 260 -0.63 15.22 2.97
N ALA A 261 -0.40 16.45 3.39
CA ALA A 261 -0.26 16.88 4.79
C ALA A 261 -1.48 17.67 5.23
N VAL A 262 -1.97 17.36 6.42
CA VAL A 262 -3.21 17.91 6.99
C VAL A 262 -2.99 18.25 8.45
N ASP A 263 -3.59 19.34 8.92
CA ASP A 263 -3.67 19.62 10.36
C ASP A 263 -4.55 18.57 11.06
N LEU A 264 -4.01 17.95 12.09
CA LEU A 264 -4.66 16.88 12.84
C LEU A 264 -5.92 17.35 13.60
N ASN A 265 -5.98 18.61 13.98
CA ASN A 265 -7.04 19.10 14.85
C ASN A 265 -8.32 19.42 14.09
N ASN A 266 -8.18 20.04 12.90
CA ASN A 266 -9.32 20.58 12.15
C ASN A 266 -9.46 20.02 10.72
N GLY A 267 -8.45 19.26 10.22
CA GLY A 267 -8.48 18.68 8.88
C GLY A 267 -8.12 19.66 7.76
N GLU A 268 -7.55 20.83 8.07
CA GLU A 268 -7.11 21.77 7.05
C GLU A 268 -5.93 21.25 6.25
N LEU A 269 -5.96 21.44 4.93
CA LEU A 269 -4.88 21.10 4.02
C LEU A 269 -3.66 22.00 4.30
N LEU A 270 -2.52 21.38 4.61
CA LEU A 270 -1.26 22.13 4.76
C LEU A 270 -0.51 22.17 3.44
N TRP A 271 -0.32 21.02 2.80
CA TRP A 271 0.25 20.91 1.46
C TRP A 271 -0.12 19.58 0.82
N GLN A 272 -0.01 19.51 -0.50
CA GLN A 272 -0.16 18.30 -1.30
C GLN A 272 0.94 18.22 -2.34
N LEU A 273 1.58 17.07 -2.46
CA LEU A 273 2.69 16.81 -3.35
C LEU A 273 2.32 15.69 -4.33
N PRO A 274 2.14 15.98 -5.62
CA PRO A 274 2.05 14.97 -6.65
C PRO A 274 3.39 14.24 -6.81
N THR A 275 3.38 12.89 -6.77
CA THR A 275 4.58 12.07 -6.96
C THR A 275 4.61 11.40 -8.32
N GLN A 276 3.51 11.46 -9.09
CA GLN A 276 3.39 10.91 -10.42
C GLN A 276 3.04 12.01 -11.42
N SER A 277 3.59 11.94 -12.64
CA SER A 277 3.16 12.81 -13.71
C SER A 277 1.74 12.45 -14.16
N SER A 278 0.95 13.44 -14.59
CA SER A 278 -0.42 13.25 -15.09
C SER A 278 -0.53 12.26 -16.26
N LEU A 279 0.55 12.07 -17.02
CA LEU A 279 0.62 11.12 -18.13
C LEU A 279 0.69 9.65 -17.68
N ILE A 280 0.93 9.40 -16.39
CA ILE A 280 1.13 8.06 -15.82
C ILE A 280 -0.13 7.56 -15.08
N TYR A 281 -1.20 8.34 -14.98
CA TYR A 281 -2.42 7.92 -14.28
C TYR A 281 -3.05 6.65 -14.85
N ASP A 282 -2.86 6.33 -16.12
CA ASP A 282 -3.32 5.09 -16.72
C ASP A 282 -2.66 3.84 -16.13
N SER A 283 -1.50 3.99 -15.49
CA SER A 283 -0.79 2.92 -14.79
C SER A 283 -1.03 2.89 -13.27
N ALA A 284 -1.91 3.74 -12.75
CA ALA A 284 -2.17 3.84 -11.30
C ALA A 284 -2.67 2.53 -10.68
N PHE A 285 -3.37 1.69 -11.44
CA PHE A 285 -3.80 0.36 -10.97
C PHE A 285 -2.63 -0.53 -10.54
N SER A 286 -1.50 -0.45 -11.25
CA SER A 286 -0.29 -1.22 -10.95
C SER A 286 0.68 -0.48 -10.02
N LEU A 287 0.33 0.71 -9.54
CA LEU A 287 1.16 1.47 -8.62
C LEU A 287 1.13 0.81 -7.23
N GLU A 288 2.30 0.43 -6.77
CA GLU A 288 2.53 -0.05 -5.41
C GLU A 288 3.48 0.90 -4.71
N THR A 289 3.01 1.53 -3.65
CA THR A 289 3.81 2.42 -2.81
C THR A 289 4.22 1.69 -1.53
N SER A 290 5.37 2.04 -0.97
CA SER A 290 5.73 1.63 0.38
C SER A 290 4.84 2.33 1.42
N ASP A 291 4.90 1.88 2.67
CA ASP A 291 4.41 2.69 3.77
C ASP A 291 5.28 3.96 3.89
N LEU A 292 4.63 5.07 4.24
CA LEU A 292 5.31 6.28 4.69
C LEU A 292 5.99 6.01 6.02
N ILE A 293 7.25 6.41 6.16
CA ILE A 293 7.95 6.48 7.44
C ILE A 293 8.48 7.89 7.68
N THR A 294 8.75 8.24 8.93
CA THR A 294 9.28 9.56 9.27
C THR A 294 10.20 9.51 10.49
N ASP A 295 11.16 10.44 10.52
CA ASP A 295 11.99 10.77 11.67
C ASP A 295 11.50 12.02 12.43
N ASN A 296 10.25 12.43 12.23
CA ASN A 296 9.61 13.65 12.72
C ASN A 296 10.08 14.97 12.10
N LYS A 297 10.95 14.91 11.08
CA LYS A 297 11.39 16.07 10.28
C LYS A 297 11.23 15.81 8.79
N THR A 298 11.38 14.56 8.40
CA THR A 298 11.41 14.12 7.00
C THR A 298 10.49 12.92 6.82
N LEU A 299 9.76 12.88 5.72
CA LEU A 299 9.07 11.70 5.24
C LEU A 299 9.94 10.95 4.25
N PHE A 300 9.89 9.62 4.34
CA PHE A 300 10.52 8.73 3.37
C PHE A 300 9.51 7.75 2.82
N PHE A 301 9.57 7.53 1.52
CA PHE A 301 8.62 6.65 0.86
C PHE A 301 9.14 6.26 -0.53
N SER A 302 8.79 5.06 -1.00
CA SER A 302 9.19 4.53 -2.30
C SER A 302 8.00 3.96 -3.05
N ASN A 303 8.20 3.65 -4.32
CA ASN A 303 7.22 2.99 -5.16
C ASN A 303 7.85 1.99 -6.14
N ASN A 304 7.00 1.22 -6.82
CA ASN A 304 7.40 0.27 -7.86
C ASN A 304 7.64 0.91 -9.24
N LYS A 305 7.78 2.24 -9.28
CA LYS A 305 8.18 3.01 -10.48
C LYS A 305 9.62 3.53 -10.39
N ASN A 306 10.45 2.84 -9.61
CA ASN A 306 11.86 3.16 -9.40
C ASN A 306 12.10 4.51 -8.74
N GLN A 307 11.23 4.91 -7.82
CA GLN A 307 11.36 6.19 -7.13
C GLN A 307 11.39 5.97 -5.63
N PHE A 308 12.35 6.59 -4.97
CA PHE A 308 12.43 6.71 -3.53
C PHE A 308 12.68 8.15 -3.15
N PHE A 309 11.83 8.70 -2.30
CA PHE A 309 11.75 10.10 -1.98
C PHE A 309 12.11 10.40 -0.53
N SER A 310 12.71 11.55 -0.32
CA SER A 310 12.79 12.24 0.95
C SER A 310 12.10 13.58 0.82
N ILE A 311 11.15 13.84 1.71
CA ILE A 311 10.25 15.00 1.66
C ILE A 311 10.30 15.73 3.00
N ASP A 312 10.51 17.03 2.97
CA ASP A 312 10.43 17.89 4.15
C ASP A 312 8.99 17.95 4.66
N ILE A 313 8.75 17.71 5.95
CA ILE A 313 7.40 17.63 6.51
C ILE A 313 6.70 18.99 6.65
N ASP A 314 7.45 20.08 6.69
CA ASP A 314 6.88 21.40 6.88
C ASP A 314 6.49 22.05 5.56
N THR A 315 7.30 21.85 4.53
CA THR A 315 7.12 22.49 3.23
C THR A 315 6.52 21.58 2.15
N GLY A 316 6.61 20.26 2.31
CA GLY A 316 6.25 19.29 1.27
C GLY A 316 7.25 19.24 0.09
N SER A 317 8.42 19.87 0.22
CA SER A 317 9.43 19.89 -0.84
C SER A 317 10.28 18.61 -0.83
N PHE A 318 10.72 18.16 -2.00
CA PHE A 318 11.69 17.08 -2.09
C PHE A 318 13.07 17.54 -1.57
N ASN A 319 13.63 16.78 -0.62
CA ASN A 319 15.03 16.92 -0.24
C ASN A 319 15.92 16.21 -1.25
N TRP A 320 15.52 15.00 -1.64
CA TRP A 320 16.17 14.19 -2.66
C TRP A 320 15.22 13.12 -3.22
N GLU A 321 15.55 12.64 -4.40
CA GLU A 321 14.98 11.47 -5.04
C GLU A 321 16.11 10.54 -5.49
N THR A 322 15.94 9.23 -5.33
CA THR A 322 16.88 8.23 -5.82
C THR A 322 16.15 7.06 -6.47
N THR A 323 16.82 6.36 -7.35
CA THR A 323 16.23 5.31 -8.18
C THR A 323 16.29 3.97 -7.47
N ILE A 324 15.17 3.57 -6.83
CA ILE A 324 15.00 2.27 -6.15
C ILE A 324 13.59 1.74 -6.40
N ASN A 325 13.48 0.50 -6.88
CA ASN A 325 12.20 -0.20 -7.07
C ASN A 325 11.81 -0.93 -5.80
N SER A 326 11.06 -0.29 -4.91
CA SER A 326 10.58 -0.93 -3.69
C SER A 326 9.17 -0.49 -3.33
N SER A 327 8.32 -1.44 -2.98
CA SER A 327 7.00 -1.19 -2.39
C SER A 327 6.94 -1.66 -0.92
N LEU A 328 8.06 -2.12 -0.37
CA LEU A 328 8.15 -2.54 1.02
C LEU A 328 8.42 -1.34 1.93
N ARG A 329 7.90 -1.39 3.15
CA ARG A 329 8.12 -0.36 4.15
C ARG A 329 9.62 -0.22 4.47
N PRO A 330 10.23 0.96 4.25
CA PRO A 330 11.62 1.18 4.63
C PRO A 330 11.76 1.23 6.16
N THR A 331 12.98 1.05 6.64
CA THR A 331 13.31 1.19 8.07
C THR A 331 14.48 2.15 8.21
N LEU A 332 14.28 3.21 8.99
CA LEU A 332 15.32 4.19 9.29
C LEU A 332 16.00 3.82 10.62
N VAL A 333 17.31 3.76 10.60
CA VAL A 333 18.15 3.60 11.80
C VAL A 333 19.25 4.64 11.72
N GLU A 334 19.24 5.60 12.65
CA GLU A 334 20.15 6.75 12.68
C GLU A 334 20.13 7.54 11.36
N ASN A 335 21.22 7.49 10.59
CA ASN A 335 21.36 8.17 9.30
C ASN A 335 21.29 7.22 8.09
N ILE A 336 20.84 5.99 8.30
CA ILE A 336 20.78 4.96 7.26
C ILE A 336 19.33 4.49 7.09
N ILE A 337 18.85 4.51 5.86
CA ILE A 337 17.57 3.93 5.49
C ILE A 337 17.82 2.57 4.85
N PHE A 338 17.16 1.55 5.37
CA PHE A 338 17.14 0.20 4.84
C PHE A 338 15.88 0.00 4.02
N THR A 339 16.01 -0.49 2.80
CA THR A 339 14.86 -0.89 1.97
C THR A 339 15.22 -2.10 1.12
N VAL A 340 14.23 -2.90 0.74
CA VAL A 340 14.42 -4.11 -0.07
C VAL A 340 13.64 -3.96 -1.36
N SER A 341 14.31 -4.12 -2.49
CA SER A 341 13.67 -4.02 -3.81
C SER A 341 12.84 -5.27 -4.15
N SER A 342 11.95 -5.11 -5.14
CA SER A 342 11.13 -6.20 -5.67
C SER A 342 11.95 -7.36 -6.23
N GLU A 343 13.17 -7.09 -6.65
CA GLU A 343 14.13 -8.05 -7.21
C GLU A 343 14.93 -8.81 -6.13
N GLY A 344 14.84 -8.36 -4.87
CA GLY A 344 15.54 -8.99 -3.73
C GLY A 344 16.89 -8.39 -3.40
N TYR A 345 17.10 -7.13 -3.72
CA TYR A 345 18.30 -6.37 -3.29
C TYR A 345 17.98 -5.56 -2.04
N LEU A 346 18.86 -5.67 -1.05
CA LEU A 346 18.88 -4.77 0.10
C LEU A 346 19.68 -3.53 -0.27
N PHE A 347 19.05 -2.37 -0.11
CA PHE A 347 19.68 -1.06 -0.24
C PHE A 347 19.87 -0.41 1.12
N LEU A 348 21.06 0.15 1.33
CA LEU A 348 21.36 1.04 2.42
C LEU A 348 21.58 2.43 1.83
N VAL A 349 20.77 3.39 2.25
CA VAL A 349 20.71 4.74 1.67
C VAL A 349 21.06 5.77 2.75
N ASP A 350 21.91 6.74 2.40
CA ASP A 350 22.17 7.89 3.28
C ASP A 350 20.89 8.74 3.41
N LYS A 351 20.42 8.92 4.63
CA LYS A 351 19.18 9.64 4.92
C LYS A 351 19.18 11.08 4.42
N ASN A 352 20.33 11.73 4.49
CA ASN A 352 20.42 13.17 4.21
C ASN A 352 20.61 13.48 2.73
N LYS A 353 21.33 12.60 2.01
CA LYS A 353 21.73 12.83 0.62
C LYS A 353 21.02 11.94 -0.39
N GLY A 354 20.40 10.84 0.06
CA GLY A 354 19.78 9.85 -0.84
C GLY A 354 20.78 8.94 -1.57
N ASN A 355 22.09 9.07 -1.29
CA ASN A 355 23.11 8.24 -1.94
C ASN A 355 23.02 6.80 -1.47
N ILE A 356 23.10 5.85 -2.40
CA ILE A 356 23.21 4.43 -2.07
C ILE A 356 24.61 4.17 -1.49
N ILE A 357 24.64 3.71 -0.25
CA ILE A 357 25.88 3.38 0.49
C ILE A 357 26.30 1.95 0.17
N ARG A 358 25.32 1.03 0.13
CA ARG A 358 25.55 -0.40 -0.09
C ARG A 358 24.33 -1.03 -0.78
N THR A 359 24.61 -1.98 -1.65
CA THR A 359 23.61 -2.86 -2.23
C THR A 359 24.07 -4.32 -2.11
N THR A 360 23.17 -5.19 -1.64
CA THR A 360 23.48 -6.60 -1.42
C THR A 360 22.33 -7.45 -1.94
N PHE A 361 22.62 -8.47 -2.75
CA PHE A 361 21.63 -9.40 -3.24
C PHE A 361 21.29 -10.44 -2.16
N LEU A 362 20.01 -10.52 -1.76
CA LEU A 362 19.59 -11.34 -0.63
C LEU A 362 19.36 -12.82 -0.98
N PHE A 363 19.18 -13.12 -2.26
CA PHE A 363 18.83 -14.47 -2.72
C PHE A 363 20.01 -15.27 -3.28
N ASP A 364 21.23 -14.82 -3.08
CA ASP A 364 22.43 -15.47 -3.65
C ASP A 364 22.57 -16.95 -3.29
N LYS A 365 22.19 -17.35 -2.08
CA LYS A 365 22.25 -18.73 -1.60
C LYS A 365 21.24 -19.67 -2.29
N PHE A 366 20.25 -19.15 -3.02
CA PHE A 366 19.26 -19.99 -3.71
C PHE A 366 19.69 -20.31 -5.14
N LYS A 367 19.27 -21.48 -5.66
CA LYS A 367 19.47 -21.86 -7.06
C LYS A 367 18.76 -20.87 -8.01
N GLU A 368 19.32 -20.60 -9.19
CA GLU A 368 18.83 -19.59 -10.15
C GLU A 368 17.32 -19.74 -10.46
N LYS A 369 16.83 -20.97 -10.71
CA LYS A 369 15.41 -21.22 -10.95
C LYS A 369 14.52 -20.74 -9.79
N LYS A 370 14.98 -20.91 -8.54
CA LYS A 370 14.26 -20.49 -7.34
C LYS A 370 14.34 -18.96 -7.17
N ARG A 371 15.50 -18.34 -7.43
CA ARG A 371 15.66 -16.88 -7.35
C ARG A 371 14.62 -16.13 -8.17
N LYS A 372 14.37 -16.59 -9.42
CA LYS A 372 13.40 -15.97 -10.35
C LYS A 372 11.95 -15.99 -9.86
N SER A 373 11.61 -16.92 -8.96
CA SER A 373 10.26 -17.06 -8.40
C SER A 373 10.09 -16.43 -7.02
N LEU A 374 11.20 -16.10 -6.34
CA LEU A 374 11.15 -15.49 -5.02
C LEU A 374 10.90 -13.98 -5.15
N LYS A 375 9.92 -13.50 -4.38
CA LYS A 375 9.66 -12.07 -4.21
C LYS A 375 9.70 -11.74 -2.72
N PRO A 376 10.40 -10.69 -2.33
CA PRO A 376 10.29 -10.16 -0.98
C PRO A 376 8.85 -9.72 -0.70
N THR A 377 8.31 -10.08 0.46
CA THR A 377 6.96 -9.69 0.89
C THR A 377 6.96 -8.82 2.13
N GLY A 378 8.08 -8.76 2.82
CA GLY A 378 8.29 -7.91 3.98
C GLY A 378 9.64 -8.17 4.60
N PHE A 379 10.14 -7.21 5.36
CA PHE A 379 11.36 -7.39 6.14
C PHE A 379 11.28 -6.62 7.47
N THR A 380 12.11 -7.01 8.40
CA THR A 380 12.33 -6.26 9.64
C THR A 380 13.80 -6.33 10.05
N LEU A 381 14.28 -5.27 10.67
CA LEU A 381 15.62 -5.23 11.22
C LEU A 381 15.59 -5.73 12.66
N GLY A 382 16.44 -6.69 12.97
CA GLY A 382 16.81 -7.05 14.34
C GLY A 382 18.01 -6.26 14.81
N SER A 383 18.59 -6.68 15.95
CA SER A 383 19.79 -6.04 16.48
C SER A 383 21.02 -6.22 15.57
N GLU A 384 21.22 -7.42 15.00
CA GLU A 384 22.36 -7.73 14.14
C GLU A 384 21.98 -8.41 12.83
N LYS A 385 20.71 -8.72 12.63
CA LYS A 385 20.20 -9.50 11.50
C LYS A 385 19.04 -8.79 10.81
N ILE A 386 18.86 -9.13 9.54
CA ILE A 386 17.68 -8.77 8.77
C ILE A 386 16.83 -10.02 8.60
N TYR A 387 15.57 -9.93 8.99
CA TYR A 387 14.58 -11.00 8.83
C TYR A 387 13.72 -10.66 7.62
N LEU A 388 13.74 -11.52 6.63
CA LEU A 388 13.04 -11.34 5.35
C LEU A 388 11.96 -12.40 5.19
N SER A 389 10.74 -12.00 4.87
CA SER A 389 9.69 -12.89 4.38
C SER A 389 9.64 -12.86 2.85
N THR A 390 9.29 -13.99 2.26
CA THR A 390 9.22 -14.13 0.80
C THR A 390 7.87 -14.74 0.38
N SER A 391 7.56 -14.66 -0.93
CA SER A 391 6.36 -15.25 -1.53
C SER A 391 6.24 -16.76 -1.35
N SER A 392 7.29 -17.44 -0.91
CA SER A 392 7.30 -18.88 -0.63
C SER A 392 7.39 -19.24 0.85
N GLY A 393 7.32 -18.25 1.73
CA GLY A 393 7.44 -18.39 3.19
C GLY A 393 8.83 -18.14 3.73
#